data_fa32ee13f01475a6cb5f24edb5fb0e55
#
_entry.id   fa32ee13f01475a6cb5f24edb5fb0e55
#
_cell.length_a   1.000
_cell.length_b   1.000
_cell.length_c   1.000
_cell.angle_alpha   90.00
_cell.angle_beta   90.00
_cell.angle_gamma   90.00
#
_symmetry.space_group_name_H-M   'P 1'
#
loop_
_entity.id
_entity.type
_entity.pdbx_description
1 polymer ?
#
loop_
_entity_poly.entity_id
_entity_poly.type
_entity_poly.pdbx_seq_one_letter_code
_entity_poly.pdbx_strand_id
1 'polypeptide(L)'
;MNQPLSRYVDYMYSYPHKTAYRPFPAPVSLLPYLEQLQGRKASLYFNIPFCSHKCGYCNLFSLQTNRTEYIATYLDTLHRQAQQLSPLTAGLTFDSFAIGGGTPLLLTVPQLEQLMATAALFGVHPSHAFTSVETSPEYADRPRLNVLKQAGVARVRIGIQSFQDEELKAIKRHPRQNTIYQALEGIRQMDFPYFNIDLIYGIKGQTVESFLYSLEEALRFQPNELFIYPLYVRQGTGITEREPDDVCFRMYRAACKLLQAKGFLQTSMRRFIHHPSTDAEVSCGDEVMLSCGAGGRSYLGDLHYATRYTVCQQCIAREIDEYMATTDFTVARNGFILSAKEQQQRFIIKNLMYYMGIDKAEYTRRFGEPLDRTPLFRQFAGQDLIEETPERIRLTPEGLSYSDYIGQLFITPGIRQLMETYSY
;
A
#
# COMPACT_ATOMS: atom_id res chain seq x y z
N MET A 1 -29.74 -17.60 11.42
CA MET A 1 -30.01 -16.57 10.40
C MET A 1 -28.67 -16.13 9.89
N ASN A 2 -28.31 -16.50 8.65
CA ASN A 2 -27.06 -16.06 8.02
C ASN A 2 -27.15 -14.56 7.75
N GLN A 3 -26.43 -13.74 8.51
CA GLN A 3 -26.24 -12.35 8.09
C GLN A 3 -25.54 -12.37 6.72
N PRO A 4 -25.99 -11.53 5.78
CA PRO A 4 -25.33 -11.44 4.48
C PRO A 4 -23.86 -11.08 4.71
N LEU A 5 -22.95 -11.81 4.07
CA LEU A 5 -21.51 -11.54 4.12
C LEU A 5 -21.27 -10.13 3.62
N SER A 6 -20.77 -9.22 4.48
CA SER A 6 -20.36 -7.89 4.03
C SER A 6 -19.03 -7.99 3.27
N ARG A 7 -18.98 -7.47 2.04
CA ARG A 7 -17.76 -7.44 1.23
C ARG A 7 -16.77 -6.38 1.70
N TYR A 8 -17.25 -5.27 2.23
CA TYR A 8 -16.47 -4.05 2.48
C TYR A 8 -16.31 -3.80 3.99
N VAL A 9 -15.63 -4.71 4.68
CA VAL A 9 -15.44 -4.63 6.14
C VAL A 9 -14.28 -3.70 6.46
N ASP A 10 -13.07 -4.03 6.01
CA ASP A 10 -11.86 -3.22 6.15
C ASP A 10 -10.77 -3.74 5.20
N TYR A 11 -9.91 -2.84 4.72
CA TYR A 11 -8.87 -3.18 3.76
C TYR A 11 -7.78 -4.05 4.36
N MET A 12 -7.70 -5.30 3.90
CA MET A 12 -6.68 -6.27 4.30
C MET A 12 -5.49 -6.22 3.36
N TYR A 13 -4.52 -5.35 3.64
CA TYR A 13 -3.27 -5.23 2.88
C TYR A 13 -2.03 -5.62 3.68
N SER A 14 -2.14 -5.74 4.98
CA SER A 14 -1.05 -6.15 5.87
C SER A 14 -1.57 -6.87 7.11
N TYR A 15 -0.78 -7.81 7.62
CA TYR A 15 -1.05 -8.51 8.85
C TYR A 15 0.22 -8.57 9.71
N PRO A 16 0.17 -8.22 11.00
CA PRO A 16 -0.97 -7.59 11.69
C PRO A 16 -1.23 -6.17 11.16
N HIS A 17 -2.46 -5.66 11.34
CA HIS A 17 -2.73 -4.27 11.04
C HIS A 17 -1.95 -3.36 12.02
N LYS A 18 -1.55 -2.18 11.56
CA LYS A 18 -0.77 -1.21 12.35
C LYS A 18 -1.40 -0.79 13.69
N THR A 19 -2.72 -0.93 13.85
CA THR A 19 -3.42 -0.71 15.11
C THR A 19 -3.19 -1.84 16.14
N ALA A 20 -2.57 -2.94 15.77
CA ALA A 20 -2.12 -3.97 16.72
C ALA A 20 -0.74 -3.66 17.34
N TYR A 21 0.02 -2.71 16.75
CA TYR A 21 1.35 -2.37 17.25
C TYR A 21 1.27 -1.65 18.60
N ARG A 22 2.25 -1.91 19.46
CA ARG A 22 2.38 -1.30 20.79
C ARG A 22 3.81 -0.85 21.04
N PRO A 23 4.03 0.12 21.91
CA PRO A 23 5.37 0.42 22.41
C PRO A 23 6.00 -0.83 23.00
N PHE A 24 7.25 -1.11 22.65
CA PHE A 24 8.02 -2.18 23.29
C PHE A 24 8.43 -1.77 24.71
N PRO A 25 8.48 -2.71 25.67
CA PRO A 25 8.92 -2.42 27.03
C PRO A 25 10.34 -1.84 27.11
N ALA A 26 11.21 -2.23 26.18
CA ALA A 26 12.54 -1.68 25.95
C ALA A 26 12.81 -1.62 24.43
N PRO A 27 13.68 -0.72 23.97
CA PRO A 27 14.05 -0.67 22.56
C PRO A 27 14.61 -2.02 22.08
N VAL A 28 14.14 -2.49 20.93
CA VAL A 28 14.52 -3.76 20.31
C VAL A 28 15.59 -3.51 19.25
N SER A 29 16.79 -4.09 19.41
CA SER A 29 17.86 -3.98 18.41
C SER A 29 17.45 -4.60 17.08
N LEU A 30 17.71 -3.90 15.97
CA LEU A 30 17.45 -4.41 14.62
C LEU A 30 18.53 -5.36 14.13
N LEU A 31 19.74 -5.27 14.67
CA LEU A 31 20.89 -6.02 14.19
C LEU A 31 20.67 -7.55 14.16
N PRO A 32 20.18 -8.21 15.22
CA PRO A 32 19.97 -9.65 15.19
C PRO A 32 18.96 -10.11 14.12
N TYR A 33 17.96 -9.28 13.84
CA TYR A 33 16.95 -9.57 12.80
C TYR A 33 17.54 -9.41 11.40
N LEU A 34 18.34 -8.37 11.18
CA LEU A 34 19.01 -8.14 9.90
C LEU A 34 20.05 -9.21 9.60
N GLU A 35 20.81 -9.68 10.60
CA GLU A 35 21.76 -10.78 10.47
C GLU A 35 21.08 -12.08 10.03
N GLN A 36 19.89 -12.39 10.57
CA GLN A 36 19.11 -13.57 10.16
C GLN A 36 18.57 -13.50 8.73
N LEU A 37 18.52 -12.29 8.15
CA LEU A 37 18.00 -12.04 6.81
C LEU A 37 19.10 -11.92 5.74
N GLN A 38 20.37 -12.14 6.10
CA GLN A 38 21.48 -12.08 5.16
C GLN A 38 21.26 -12.99 3.94
N GLY A 39 21.60 -12.49 2.76
CA GLY A 39 21.40 -13.19 1.48
C GLY A 39 19.95 -13.13 0.97
N ARG A 40 19.02 -12.52 1.71
CA ARG A 40 17.62 -12.39 1.28
C ARG A 40 17.43 -11.17 0.40
N LYS A 41 16.44 -11.28 -0.50
CA LYS A 41 15.86 -10.14 -1.20
C LYS A 41 14.99 -9.34 -0.25
N ALA A 42 14.99 -8.02 -0.39
CA ALA A 42 14.27 -7.09 0.45
C ALA A 42 13.71 -5.93 -0.37
N SER A 43 12.66 -5.32 0.16
CA SER A 43 12.09 -4.07 -0.35
C SER A 43 12.56 -2.90 0.51
N LEU A 44 12.93 -1.79 -0.13
CA LEU A 44 13.14 -0.50 0.53
C LEU A 44 11.89 0.35 0.37
N TYR A 45 11.47 1.02 1.43
CA TYR A 45 10.34 1.95 1.38
C TYR A 45 10.69 3.28 2.05
N PHE A 46 10.49 4.39 1.34
CA PHE A 46 10.59 5.72 1.92
C PHE A 46 9.21 6.33 2.11
N ASN A 47 8.88 6.69 3.35
CA ASN A 47 7.63 7.34 3.68
C ASN A 47 7.80 8.86 3.71
N ILE A 48 7.09 9.57 2.83
CA ILE A 48 7.02 11.02 2.78
C ILE A 48 5.63 11.45 3.27
N PRO A 49 5.46 11.73 4.56
CA PRO A 49 4.14 11.87 5.16
C PRO A 49 3.53 13.27 4.98
N PHE A 50 3.79 13.93 3.87
CA PHE A 50 3.33 15.30 3.64
C PHE A 50 2.34 15.39 2.49
N CYS A 51 1.31 16.22 2.67
CA CYS A 51 0.35 16.58 1.63
C CYS A 51 0.09 18.09 1.73
N SER A 52 -0.18 18.73 0.60
CA SER A 52 -0.69 20.12 0.59
C SER A 52 -2.14 20.19 1.06
N HIS A 53 -2.89 19.10 0.88
CA HIS A 53 -4.30 18.98 1.24
C HIS A 53 -4.60 17.58 1.79
N LYS A 54 -5.44 17.50 2.83
CA LYS A 54 -5.91 16.23 3.39
C LYS A 54 -7.26 15.86 2.77
N CYS A 55 -7.28 14.82 1.94
CA CYS A 55 -8.52 14.29 1.36
C CYS A 55 -9.46 13.75 2.44
N GLY A 56 -10.77 13.88 2.23
CA GLY A 56 -11.77 13.50 3.23
C GLY A 56 -11.79 12.02 3.61
N TYR A 57 -11.38 11.13 2.72
CA TYR A 57 -11.32 9.68 2.94
C TYR A 57 -9.98 9.18 3.49
N CYS A 58 -8.95 10.04 3.50
CA CYS A 58 -7.58 9.59 3.72
C CYS A 58 -7.32 9.21 5.18
N ASN A 59 -6.97 7.94 5.39
CA ASN A 59 -6.53 7.38 6.67
C ASN A 59 -5.02 7.09 6.72
N LEU A 60 -4.25 7.61 5.77
CA LEU A 60 -2.80 7.49 5.80
C LEU A 60 -2.21 8.37 6.90
N PHE A 61 -1.06 7.96 7.40
CA PHE A 61 -0.22 8.78 8.27
C PHE A 61 0.38 9.90 7.42
N SER A 62 -0.37 11.00 7.27
CA SER A 62 0.02 12.15 6.45
C SER A 62 -0.39 13.46 7.08
N LEU A 63 0.57 14.38 7.15
CA LEU A 63 0.41 15.73 7.68
C LEU A 63 0.14 16.70 6.54
N GLN A 64 -0.90 17.52 6.69
CA GLN A 64 -1.12 18.64 5.79
C GLN A 64 -0.15 19.77 6.16
N THR A 65 0.77 20.11 5.26
CA THR A 65 1.74 21.19 5.48
C THR A 65 2.31 21.73 4.18
N ASN A 66 2.63 23.04 4.19
CA ASN A 66 3.38 23.72 3.12
C ASN A 66 4.70 24.31 3.65
N ARG A 67 5.15 23.92 4.85
CA ARG A 67 6.33 24.45 5.51
C ARG A 67 7.59 23.81 4.92
N THR A 68 8.22 24.49 3.98
CA THR A 68 9.39 24.00 3.22
C THR A 68 10.56 23.62 4.14
N GLU A 69 10.85 24.43 5.16
CA GLU A 69 11.93 24.17 6.12
C GLU A 69 11.65 22.92 6.98
N TYR A 70 10.38 22.69 7.36
CA TYR A 70 9.97 21.51 8.11
C TYR A 70 10.18 20.23 7.29
N ILE A 71 9.83 20.29 6.00
CA ILE A 71 10.05 19.19 5.06
C ILE A 71 11.55 18.95 4.85
N ALA A 72 12.37 20.01 4.73
CA ALA A 72 13.82 19.89 4.60
C ALA A 72 14.45 19.20 5.82
N THR A 73 14.10 19.64 7.04
CA THR A 73 14.57 19.01 8.30
C THR A 73 14.18 17.52 8.38
N TYR A 74 12.98 17.20 7.89
CA TYR A 74 12.53 15.80 7.82
C TYR A 74 13.39 14.97 6.85
N LEU A 75 13.70 15.49 5.67
CA LEU A 75 14.55 14.80 4.68
C LEU A 75 15.99 14.62 5.19
N ASP A 76 16.55 15.59 5.89
CA ASP A 76 17.86 15.47 6.54
C ASP A 76 17.84 14.36 7.61
N THR A 77 16.75 14.26 8.36
CA THR A 77 16.55 13.17 9.33
C THR A 77 16.41 11.81 8.65
N LEU A 78 15.67 11.72 7.55
CA LEU A 78 15.53 10.50 6.76
C LEU A 78 16.89 10.07 6.19
N HIS A 79 17.69 11.02 5.71
CA HIS A 79 19.06 10.76 5.27
C HIS A 79 19.95 10.24 6.41
N ARG A 80 19.89 10.85 7.61
CA ARG A 80 20.60 10.37 8.81
C ARG A 80 20.14 8.96 9.22
N GLN A 81 18.85 8.66 9.15
CA GLN A 81 18.33 7.31 9.36
C GLN A 81 18.93 6.33 8.35
N ALA A 82 18.95 6.69 7.08
CA ALA A 82 19.51 5.86 6.01
C ALA A 82 21.02 5.59 6.23
N GLN A 83 21.78 6.61 6.65
CA GLN A 83 23.21 6.45 6.98
C GLN A 83 23.45 5.47 8.13
N GLN A 84 22.57 5.42 9.12
CA GLN A 84 22.70 4.48 10.24
C GLN A 84 22.27 3.05 9.85
N LEU A 85 21.25 2.90 8.99
CA LEU A 85 20.68 1.60 8.66
C LEU A 85 21.41 0.93 7.49
N SER A 86 21.90 1.68 6.50
CA SER A 86 22.52 1.07 5.31
C SER A 86 23.71 0.17 5.61
N PRO A 87 24.62 0.47 6.55
CA PRO A 87 25.70 -0.46 6.90
C PRO A 87 25.20 -1.78 7.51
N LEU A 88 24.09 -1.73 8.27
CA LEU A 88 23.50 -2.91 8.90
C LEU A 88 22.79 -3.84 7.88
N THR A 89 22.49 -3.31 6.70
CA THR A 89 21.78 -4.04 5.63
C THR A 89 22.70 -4.54 4.52
N ALA A 90 24.02 -4.49 4.70
CA ALA A 90 25.00 -4.90 3.68
C ALA A 90 24.83 -6.34 3.18
N GLY A 91 24.21 -7.21 3.98
CA GLY A 91 23.88 -8.59 3.60
C GLY A 91 22.56 -8.78 2.86
N LEU A 92 21.76 -7.71 2.65
CA LEU A 92 20.49 -7.75 1.93
C LEU A 92 20.67 -7.26 0.48
N THR A 93 19.82 -7.77 -0.42
CA THR A 93 19.72 -7.26 -1.78
C THR A 93 18.37 -6.56 -1.92
N PHE A 94 18.35 -5.23 -2.08
CA PHE A 94 17.14 -4.49 -2.35
C PHE A 94 16.80 -4.58 -3.84
N ASP A 95 15.87 -5.47 -4.19
CA ASP A 95 15.39 -5.66 -5.56
C ASP A 95 14.15 -4.80 -5.88
N SER A 96 13.61 -4.12 -4.88
CA SER A 96 12.52 -3.18 -5.04
C SER A 96 12.65 -1.97 -4.12
N PHE A 97 12.17 -0.82 -4.61
CA PHE A 97 12.13 0.43 -3.87
C PHE A 97 10.83 1.17 -4.14
N ALA A 98 10.19 1.64 -3.09
CA ALA A 98 8.99 2.45 -3.24
C ALA A 98 9.04 3.73 -2.41
N ILE A 99 8.49 4.80 -2.96
CA ILE A 99 8.30 6.08 -2.29
C ILE A 99 6.80 6.37 -2.26
N GLY A 100 6.26 6.48 -1.06
CA GLY A 100 4.83 6.71 -0.86
C GLY A 100 4.55 7.48 0.43
N GLY A 101 3.33 7.37 0.94
CA GLY A 101 2.89 7.98 2.18
C GLY A 101 1.80 9.02 2.00
N GLY A 102 2.16 10.29 1.98
CA GLY A 102 1.27 11.42 1.65
C GLY A 102 1.24 11.68 0.14
N THR A 103 2.04 12.62 -0.30
CA THR A 103 2.25 12.97 -1.71
C THR A 103 3.74 13.21 -1.95
N PRO A 104 4.54 12.18 -2.28
CA PRO A 104 5.98 12.31 -2.43
C PRO A 104 6.42 13.40 -3.42
N LEU A 105 5.72 13.59 -4.54
CA LEU A 105 6.04 14.62 -5.51
C LEU A 105 5.67 16.04 -5.07
N LEU A 106 5.15 16.24 -3.86
CA LEU A 106 5.11 17.56 -3.23
C LEU A 106 6.51 18.14 -3.04
N LEU A 107 7.52 17.29 -2.93
CA LEU A 107 8.91 17.69 -2.82
C LEU A 107 9.36 18.51 -4.03
N THR A 108 10.27 19.47 -3.80
CA THR A 108 10.93 20.22 -4.87
C THR A 108 11.89 19.31 -5.65
N VAL A 109 12.30 19.74 -6.85
CA VAL A 109 13.27 18.99 -7.68
C VAL A 109 14.55 18.68 -6.89
N PRO A 110 15.23 19.63 -6.22
CA PRO A 110 16.42 19.31 -5.42
C PRO A 110 16.14 18.33 -4.27
N GLN A 111 14.97 18.40 -3.62
CA GLN A 111 14.59 17.47 -2.57
C GLN A 111 14.33 16.05 -3.09
N LEU A 112 13.77 15.92 -4.29
CA LEU A 112 13.60 14.61 -4.95
C LEU A 112 14.96 14.01 -5.31
N GLU A 113 15.88 14.81 -5.85
CA GLU A 113 17.26 14.39 -6.14
C GLU A 113 17.99 13.93 -4.86
N GLN A 114 17.88 14.68 -3.77
CA GLN A 114 18.40 14.30 -2.45
C GLN A 114 17.80 12.96 -1.97
N LEU A 115 16.50 12.77 -2.16
CA LEU A 115 15.81 11.52 -1.76
C LEU A 115 16.31 10.32 -2.55
N MET A 116 16.52 10.47 -3.87
CA MET A 116 17.08 9.41 -4.72
C MET A 116 18.54 9.11 -4.35
N ALA A 117 19.35 10.12 -4.08
CA ALA A 117 20.71 9.95 -3.57
C ALA A 117 20.74 9.21 -2.21
N THR A 118 19.75 9.47 -1.36
CA THR A 118 19.61 8.76 -0.06
C THR A 118 19.31 7.28 -0.27
N ALA A 119 18.45 6.91 -1.23
CA ALA A 119 18.16 5.52 -1.54
C ALA A 119 19.40 4.76 -2.05
N ALA A 120 20.30 5.44 -2.76
CA ALA A 120 21.54 4.85 -3.25
C ALA A 120 22.46 4.33 -2.12
N LEU A 121 22.35 4.84 -0.88
CA LEU A 121 23.08 4.33 0.29
C LEU A 121 22.78 2.85 0.57
N PHE A 122 21.61 2.36 0.19
CA PHE A 122 21.21 0.96 0.33
C PHE A 122 21.57 0.08 -0.89
N GLY A 123 22.34 0.62 -1.84
CA GLY A 123 22.67 -0.08 -3.06
C GLY A 123 21.49 -0.21 -4.03
N VAL A 124 20.42 0.55 -3.84
CA VAL A 124 19.29 0.60 -4.79
C VAL A 124 19.76 1.23 -6.09
N HIS A 125 19.66 0.48 -7.17
CA HIS A 125 20.01 0.95 -8.51
C HIS A 125 18.93 0.54 -9.52
N PRO A 126 18.54 1.44 -10.45
CA PRO A 126 17.45 1.20 -11.40
C PRO A 126 17.63 -0.04 -12.28
N SER A 127 18.87 -0.47 -12.53
CA SER A 127 19.14 -1.63 -13.37
C SER A 127 18.72 -2.97 -12.74
N HIS A 128 18.49 -3.01 -11.42
CA HIS A 128 18.15 -4.25 -10.72
C HIS A 128 17.17 -4.09 -9.57
N ALA A 129 16.72 -2.86 -9.29
CA ALA A 129 15.66 -2.61 -8.32
C ALA A 129 14.44 -2.00 -9.01
N PHE A 130 13.28 -2.64 -8.85
CA PHE A 130 12.02 -2.10 -9.34
C PHE A 130 11.59 -0.91 -8.48
N THR A 131 11.65 0.30 -9.05
CA THR A 131 11.37 1.54 -8.32
C THR A 131 9.98 2.07 -8.62
N SER A 132 9.19 2.39 -7.59
CA SER A 132 7.83 2.89 -7.68
C SER A 132 7.64 4.18 -6.89
N VAL A 133 6.94 5.18 -7.47
CA VAL A 133 6.68 6.47 -6.81
C VAL A 133 5.20 6.84 -6.92
N GLU A 134 4.61 7.29 -5.79
CA GLU A 134 3.25 7.78 -5.71
C GLU A 134 3.19 9.30 -5.96
N THR A 135 2.12 9.77 -6.61
CA THR A 135 1.87 11.20 -6.83
C THR A 135 0.39 11.56 -6.86
N SER A 136 0.12 12.84 -6.95
CA SER A 136 -1.20 13.41 -7.25
C SER A 136 -1.12 14.36 -8.45
N PRO A 137 -2.26 14.71 -9.09
CA PRO A 137 -2.26 15.54 -10.30
C PRO A 137 -1.51 16.87 -10.15
N GLU A 138 -1.59 17.49 -8.98
CA GLU A 138 -1.02 18.81 -8.70
C GLU A 138 0.52 18.84 -8.79
N TYR A 139 1.16 17.67 -8.65
CA TYR A 139 2.62 17.57 -8.55
C TYR A 139 3.26 16.70 -9.63
N ALA A 140 2.47 16.17 -10.56
CA ALA A 140 2.97 15.40 -11.70
C ALA A 140 3.38 16.33 -12.86
N ASP A 141 4.17 17.36 -12.57
CA ASP A 141 4.71 18.27 -13.56
C ASP A 141 6.00 17.74 -14.23
N ARG A 142 6.33 18.28 -15.39
CA ARG A 142 7.45 17.82 -16.20
C ARG A 142 8.81 17.87 -15.49
N PRO A 143 9.18 18.93 -14.70
CA PRO A 143 10.43 18.95 -13.96
C PRO A 143 10.57 17.78 -13.00
N ARG A 144 9.55 17.49 -12.20
CA ARG A 144 9.56 16.37 -11.24
C ARG A 144 9.57 15.01 -11.93
N LEU A 145 8.75 14.84 -12.98
CA LEU A 145 8.73 13.62 -13.78
C LEU A 145 10.08 13.34 -14.44
N ASN A 146 10.81 14.37 -14.87
CA ASN A 146 12.17 14.24 -15.40
C ASN A 146 13.13 13.65 -14.35
N VAL A 147 13.08 14.12 -13.10
CA VAL A 147 13.90 13.54 -12.01
C VAL A 147 13.61 12.05 -11.86
N LEU A 148 12.33 11.66 -11.83
CA LEU A 148 11.95 10.26 -11.72
C LEU A 148 12.47 9.43 -12.90
N LYS A 149 12.34 9.95 -14.14
CA LYS A 149 12.80 9.26 -15.34
C LYS A 149 14.33 9.10 -15.34
N GLN A 150 15.07 10.14 -14.98
CA GLN A 150 16.53 10.11 -14.88
C GLN A 150 17.02 9.17 -13.76
N ALA A 151 16.28 9.11 -12.65
CA ALA A 151 16.54 8.17 -11.57
C ALA A 151 16.14 6.72 -11.90
N GLY A 152 15.63 6.44 -13.10
CA GLY A 152 15.24 5.11 -13.55
C GLY A 152 14.01 4.55 -12.86
N VAL A 153 13.11 5.41 -12.38
CA VAL A 153 11.83 4.96 -11.79
C VAL A 153 11.06 4.14 -12.82
N ALA A 154 10.68 2.92 -12.42
CA ALA A 154 9.94 2.00 -13.28
C ALA A 154 8.44 2.27 -13.26
N ARG A 155 7.86 2.63 -12.11
CA ARG A 155 6.42 2.81 -11.94
C ARG A 155 6.07 4.16 -11.34
N VAL A 156 5.16 4.88 -12.01
CA VAL A 156 4.51 6.07 -11.45
C VAL A 156 3.05 5.74 -11.17
N ARG A 157 2.61 5.97 -9.91
CA ARG A 157 1.22 5.80 -9.47
C ARG A 157 0.59 7.15 -9.24
N ILE A 158 -0.55 7.39 -9.86
CA ILE A 158 -1.27 8.64 -9.68
C ILE A 158 -2.68 8.40 -9.15
N GLY A 159 -2.99 9.02 -8.01
CA GLY A 159 -4.33 8.98 -7.45
C GLY A 159 -5.23 10.02 -8.13
N ILE A 160 -6.12 9.60 -9.01
CA ILE A 160 -7.16 10.45 -9.63
C ILE A 160 -8.46 10.40 -8.83
N GLN A 161 -8.88 9.21 -8.46
CA GLN A 161 -10.05 8.83 -7.68
C GLN A 161 -11.36 8.89 -8.49
N SER A 162 -11.63 9.96 -9.22
CA SER A 162 -12.76 10.14 -10.13
C SER A 162 -12.45 11.21 -11.19
N PHE A 163 -13.15 11.18 -12.33
CA PHE A 163 -13.16 12.24 -13.34
C PHE A 163 -14.42 13.12 -13.27
N GLN A 164 -15.22 12.97 -12.20
CA GLN A 164 -16.43 13.75 -11.96
C GLN A 164 -16.18 14.74 -10.82
N ASP A 165 -16.40 16.04 -11.08
CA ASP A 165 -16.14 17.10 -10.08
C ASP A 165 -16.96 16.94 -8.81
N GLU A 166 -18.25 16.53 -8.93
CA GLU A 166 -19.11 16.35 -7.77
C GLU A 166 -18.67 15.16 -6.90
N GLU A 167 -18.18 14.08 -7.51
CA GLU A 167 -17.61 12.94 -6.79
C GLU A 167 -16.31 13.33 -6.07
N LEU A 168 -15.43 14.10 -6.72
CA LEU A 168 -14.21 14.62 -6.10
C LEU A 168 -14.52 15.55 -4.92
N LYS A 169 -15.51 16.43 -5.05
CA LYS A 169 -15.98 17.29 -3.95
C LYS A 169 -16.53 16.47 -2.78
N ALA A 170 -17.31 15.42 -3.06
CA ALA A 170 -17.86 14.55 -2.02
C ALA A 170 -16.76 13.90 -1.15
N ILE A 171 -15.60 13.60 -1.70
CA ILE A 171 -14.43 13.09 -0.97
C ILE A 171 -13.44 14.18 -0.55
N LYS A 172 -13.86 15.45 -0.60
CA LYS A 172 -13.04 16.63 -0.25
C LYS A 172 -11.71 16.67 -1.01
N ARG A 173 -11.78 16.47 -2.31
CA ARG A 173 -10.65 16.57 -3.23
C ARG A 173 -11.01 17.56 -4.33
N HIS A 174 -10.10 18.49 -4.66
CA HIS A 174 -10.44 19.62 -5.50
C HIS A 174 -9.39 19.88 -6.61
N PRO A 175 -8.88 18.88 -7.32
CA PRO A 175 -8.05 19.18 -8.48
C PRO A 175 -8.93 19.79 -9.57
N ARG A 176 -8.36 20.71 -10.34
CA ARG A 176 -9.03 21.18 -11.55
C ARG A 176 -8.96 20.09 -12.62
N GLN A 177 -10.02 19.91 -13.40
CA GLN A 177 -10.04 18.92 -14.48
C GLN A 177 -8.80 19.03 -15.40
N ASN A 178 -8.47 20.25 -15.84
CA ASN A 178 -7.28 20.48 -16.67
C ASN A 178 -5.98 19.96 -16.01
N THR A 179 -5.86 20.07 -14.70
CA THR A 179 -4.69 19.57 -13.96
C THR A 179 -4.62 18.05 -14.03
N ILE A 180 -5.76 17.36 -13.90
CA ILE A 180 -5.84 15.90 -14.06
C ILE A 180 -5.35 15.48 -15.44
N TYR A 181 -5.93 16.06 -16.49
CA TYR A 181 -5.58 15.71 -17.88
C TYR A 181 -4.13 16.03 -18.22
N GLN A 182 -3.62 17.19 -17.79
CA GLN A 182 -2.21 17.58 -17.99
C GLN A 182 -1.25 16.62 -17.28
N ALA A 183 -1.55 16.22 -16.04
CA ALA A 183 -0.74 15.27 -15.27
C ALA A 183 -0.68 13.90 -15.95
N LEU A 184 -1.85 13.36 -16.34
CA LEU A 184 -1.94 12.06 -17.03
C LEU A 184 -1.22 12.06 -18.36
N GLU A 185 -1.39 13.12 -19.17
CA GLU A 185 -0.70 13.27 -20.45
C GLU A 185 0.82 13.43 -20.24
N GLY A 186 1.24 14.18 -19.22
CA GLY A 186 2.64 14.33 -18.84
C GLY A 186 3.29 12.99 -18.50
N ILE A 187 2.64 12.16 -17.66
CA ILE A 187 3.15 10.83 -17.31
C ILE A 187 3.20 9.93 -18.56
N ARG A 188 2.14 9.92 -19.37
CA ARG A 188 2.08 9.13 -20.60
C ARG A 188 3.23 9.48 -21.56
N GLN A 189 3.53 10.78 -21.77
CA GLN A 189 4.61 11.26 -22.63
C GLN A 189 6.00 10.91 -22.11
N MET A 190 6.16 10.71 -20.81
CA MET A 190 7.45 10.30 -20.22
C MET A 190 7.76 8.83 -20.46
N ASP A 191 6.80 8.04 -20.90
CA ASP A 191 6.97 6.62 -21.24
C ASP A 191 7.67 5.83 -20.11
N PHE A 192 7.08 5.89 -18.91
CA PHE A 192 7.50 5.02 -17.81
C PHE A 192 7.10 3.57 -18.09
N PRO A 193 7.92 2.57 -17.73
CA PRO A 193 7.59 1.16 -17.93
C PRO A 193 6.23 0.76 -17.37
N TYR A 194 5.84 1.36 -16.24
CA TYR A 194 4.54 1.15 -15.62
C TYR A 194 3.88 2.47 -15.25
N PHE A 195 2.68 2.65 -15.76
CA PHE A 195 1.82 3.78 -15.45
C PHE A 195 0.55 3.26 -14.77
N ASN A 196 0.34 3.65 -13.50
CA ASN A 196 -0.82 3.25 -12.71
C ASN A 196 -1.73 4.43 -12.42
N ILE A 197 -3.03 4.23 -12.57
CA ILE A 197 -4.08 5.17 -12.15
C ILE A 197 -4.94 4.53 -11.06
N ASP A 198 -5.13 5.26 -9.95
CA ASP A 198 -6.00 4.85 -8.84
C ASP A 198 -7.36 5.55 -8.95
N LEU A 199 -8.45 4.77 -8.87
CA LEU A 199 -9.84 5.25 -8.85
C LEU A 199 -10.57 4.73 -7.60
N ILE A 200 -11.59 5.45 -7.15
CA ILE A 200 -12.44 5.07 -6.02
C ILE A 200 -13.88 4.87 -6.50
N TYR A 201 -14.50 3.77 -6.07
CA TYR A 201 -15.92 3.52 -6.26
C TYR A 201 -16.67 3.51 -4.93
N GLY A 202 -17.98 3.77 -4.98
CA GLY A 202 -18.83 3.86 -3.81
C GLY A 202 -18.81 5.26 -3.16
N ILE A 203 -18.36 6.27 -3.86
CA ILE A 203 -18.46 7.68 -3.43
C ILE A 203 -19.95 8.06 -3.33
N LYS A 204 -20.33 8.82 -2.32
CA LYS A 204 -21.71 9.27 -2.14
C LYS A 204 -22.22 10.03 -3.37
N GLY A 205 -23.34 9.58 -3.92
CA GLY A 205 -23.93 10.14 -5.16
C GLY A 205 -23.36 9.52 -6.45
N GLN A 206 -22.35 8.66 -6.37
CA GLN A 206 -21.78 7.98 -7.53
C GLN A 206 -22.74 6.91 -8.04
N THR A 207 -22.86 6.78 -9.36
CA THR A 207 -23.62 5.72 -10.04
C THR A 207 -22.69 4.74 -10.74
N VAL A 208 -23.25 3.61 -11.20
CA VAL A 208 -22.48 2.65 -12.03
C VAL A 208 -21.98 3.35 -13.30
N GLU A 209 -22.81 4.17 -13.92
CA GLU A 209 -22.51 4.88 -15.16
C GLU A 209 -21.40 5.92 -14.96
N SER A 210 -21.46 6.71 -13.87
CA SER A 210 -20.44 7.74 -13.59
C SER A 210 -19.09 7.13 -13.21
N PHE A 211 -19.11 5.98 -12.52
CA PHE A 211 -17.88 5.24 -12.23
C PHE A 211 -17.25 4.63 -13.50
N LEU A 212 -18.09 4.01 -14.37
CA LEU A 212 -17.61 3.48 -15.65
C LEU A 212 -17.08 4.61 -16.56
N TYR A 213 -17.73 5.76 -16.59
CA TYR A 213 -17.21 6.94 -17.29
C TYR A 213 -15.80 7.30 -16.78
N SER A 214 -15.59 7.36 -15.46
CA SER A 214 -14.28 7.65 -14.89
C SER A 214 -13.24 6.59 -15.25
N LEU A 215 -13.64 5.33 -15.34
CA LEU A 215 -12.77 4.24 -15.75
C LEU A 215 -12.41 4.33 -17.24
N GLU A 216 -13.38 4.66 -18.12
CA GLU A 216 -13.15 4.86 -19.54
C GLU A 216 -12.25 6.07 -19.82
N GLU A 217 -12.42 7.18 -19.08
CA GLU A 217 -11.52 8.33 -19.17
C GLU A 217 -10.08 7.96 -18.76
N ALA A 218 -9.90 7.18 -17.68
CA ALA A 218 -8.59 6.69 -17.30
C ALA A 218 -7.93 5.84 -18.41
N LEU A 219 -8.70 4.97 -19.04
CA LEU A 219 -8.23 4.08 -20.13
C LEU A 219 -7.76 4.84 -21.37
N ARG A 220 -8.22 6.08 -21.63
CA ARG A 220 -7.73 6.91 -22.73
C ARG A 220 -6.24 7.24 -22.64
N PHE A 221 -5.67 7.23 -21.44
CA PHE A 221 -4.25 7.47 -21.19
C PHE A 221 -3.40 6.21 -21.26
N GLN A 222 -3.99 5.07 -21.59
CA GLN A 222 -3.32 3.78 -21.79
C GLN A 222 -2.48 3.34 -20.57
N PRO A 223 -3.03 3.35 -19.33
CA PRO A 223 -2.28 2.86 -18.19
C PRO A 223 -2.02 1.35 -18.34
N ASN A 224 -0.86 0.90 -17.87
CA ASN A 224 -0.56 -0.54 -17.78
C ASN A 224 -1.25 -1.18 -16.58
N GLU A 225 -1.61 -0.36 -15.59
CA GLU A 225 -2.12 -0.81 -14.30
C GLU A 225 -3.22 0.12 -13.81
N LEU A 226 -4.26 -0.46 -13.25
CA LEU A 226 -5.37 0.25 -12.63
C LEU A 226 -5.62 -0.33 -11.25
N PHE A 227 -5.78 0.55 -10.27
CA PHE A 227 -6.37 0.17 -8.99
C PHE A 227 -7.74 0.81 -8.83
N ILE A 228 -8.72 0.01 -8.46
CA ILE A 228 -10.05 0.47 -8.07
C ILE A 228 -10.29 0.16 -6.60
N TYR A 229 -10.51 1.16 -5.80
CA TYR A 229 -10.70 1.02 -4.36
C TYR A 229 -12.16 1.26 -3.98
N PRO A 230 -12.77 0.39 -3.16
CA PRO A 230 -14.02 0.77 -2.51
C PRO A 230 -13.77 1.92 -1.52
N LEU A 231 -14.67 2.86 -1.46
CA LEU A 231 -14.60 3.90 -0.44
C LEU A 231 -14.89 3.31 0.95
N TYR A 232 -13.95 3.47 1.88
CA TYR A 232 -14.16 3.13 3.27
C TYR A 232 -14.42 4.39 4.09
N VAL A 233 -15.52 4.40 4.83
CA VAL A 233 -15.77 5.42 5.86
C VAL A 233 -15.10 4.96 7.15
N ARG A 234 -14.18 5.76 7.67
CA ARG A 234 -13.38 5.43 8.85
C ARG A 234 -13.43 6.53 9.88
N GLN A 235 -13.41 6.14 11.15
CA GLN A 235 -13.35 7.09 12.25
C GLN A 235 -12.11 8.00 12.12
N GLY A 236 -12.30 9.29 12.37
CA GLY A 236 -11.24 10.30 12.26
C GLY A 236 -10.94 10.79 10.85
N THR A 237 -11.65 10.28 9.81
CA THR A 237 -11.61 10.83 8.45
C THR A 237 -12.66 11.92 8.25
N GLY A 238 -12.55 12.67 7.15
CA GLY A 238 -13.40 13.82 6.90
C GLY A 238 -14.73 13.52 6.19
N ILE A 239 -15.04 12.23 5.91
CA ILE A 239 -16.29 11.78 5.31
C ILE A 239 -17.02 10.83 6.25
N THR A 240 -18.35 10.84 6.19
CA THR A 240 -19.23 10.05 7.07
C THR A 240 -20.14 9.09 6.32
N GLU A 241 -20.22 9.22 4.99
CA GLU A 241 -21.15 8.46 4.16
C GLU A 241 -20.47 7.94 2.89
N ARG A 242 -20.99 6.84 2.38
CA ARG A 242 -20.68 6.26 1.08
C ARG A 242 -21.94 5.61 0.49
N GLU A 243 -21.84 5.12 -0.74
CA GLU A 243 -22.92 4.32 -1.31
C GLU A 243 -23.08 2.97 -0.59
N PRO A 244 -24.29 2.40 -0.55
CA PRO A 244 -24.58 1.10 0.03
C PRO A 244 -23.75 -0.04 -0.61
N ASP A 245 -23.54 -1.13 0.12
CA ASP A 245 -22.70 -2.28 -0.29
C ASP A 245 -23.17 -2.90 -1.62
N ASP A 246 -24.48 -2.98 -1.83
CA ASP A 246 -25.04 -3.54 -3.08
C ASP A 246 -24.78 -2.62 -4.29
N VAL A 247 -24.82 -1.31 -4.10
CA VAL A 247 -24.48 -0.31 -5.13
C VAL A 247 -22.97 -0.40 -5.44
N CYS A 248 -22.13 -0.41 -4.41
CA CYS A 248 -20.69 -0.58 -4.55
C CYS A 248 -20.36 -1.88 -5.30
N PHE A 249 -21.06 -2.96 -4.99
CA PHE A 249 -20.82 -4.25 -5.65
C PHE A 249 -21.24 -4.24 -7.12
N ARG A 250 -22.34 -3.56 -7.47
CA ARG A 250 -22.70 -3.36 -8.89
C ARG A 250 -21.63 -2.59 -9.66
N MET A 251 -21.10 -1.51 -9.07
CA MET A 251 -19.97 -0.75 -9.66
C MET A 251 -18.75 -1.63 -9.86
N TYR A 252 -18.34 -2.38 -8.82
CA TYR A 252 -17.21 -3.30 -8.89
C TYR A 252 -17.36 -4.34 -9.99
N ARG A 253 -18.51 -5.02 -10.07
CA ARG A 253 -18.77 -6.02 -11.11
C ARG A 253 -18.77 -5.44 -12.52
N ALA A 254 -19.34 -4.25 -12.69
CA ALA A 254 -19.34 -3.56 -13.98
C ALA A 254 -17.91 -3.19 -14.40
N ALA A 255 -17.09 -2.71 -13.46
CA ALA A 255 -15.68 -2.41 -13.70
C ALA A 255 -14.87 -3.67 -14.06
N CYS A 256 -15.03 -4.78 -13.31
CA CYS A 256 -14.37 -6.06 -13.63
C CYS A 256 -14.70 -6.50 -15.06
N LYS A 257 -15.98 -6.45 -15.45
CA LYS A 257 -16.42 -6.81 -16.80
C LYS A 257 -15.79 -5.90 -17.88
N LEU A 258 -15.78 -4.60 -17.66
CA LEU A 258 -15.19 -3.64 -18.59
C LEU A 258 -13.68 -3.87 -18.74
N LEU A 259 -12.95 -3.97 -17.63
CA LEU A 259 -11.49 -4.15 -17.64
C LEU A 259 -11.09 -5.49 -18.26
N GLN A 260 -11.82 -6.56 -17.97
CA GLN A 260 -11.60 -7.86 -18.61
C GLN A 260 -11.83 -7.79 -20.13
N ALA A 261 -12.89 -7.11 -20.57
CA ALA A 261 -13.17 -6.90 -22.00
C ALA A 261 -12.09 -6.05 -22.68
N LYS A 262 -11.36 -5.20 -21.93
CA LYS A 262 -10.23 -4.42 -22.39
C LYS A 262 -8.88 -5.16 -22.27
N GLY A 263 -8.88 -6.44 -21.89
CA GLY A 263 -7.67 -7.28 -21.81
C GLY A 263 -6.88 -7.16 -20.51
N PHE A 264 -7.43 -6.54 -19.48
CA PHE A 264 -6.79 -6.49 -18.16
C PHE A 264 -7.00 -7.81 -17.39
N LEU A 265 -5.92 -8.30 -16.78
CA LEU A 265 -5.96 -9.38 -15.81
C LEU A 265 -6.20 -8.80 -14.41
N GLN A 266 -7.18 -9.32 -13.70
CA GLN A 266 -7.39 -9.02 -12.29
C GLN A 266 -6.44 -9.83 -11.42
N THR A 267 -5.53 -9.18 -10.69
CA THR A 267 -4.54 -9.84 -9.82
C THR A 267 -4.91 -9.83 -8.34
N SER A 268 -5.78 -8.91 -7.93
CA SER A 268 -6.40 -8.87 -6.60
C SER A 268 -7.79 -8.25 -6.70
N MET A 269 -8.51 -8.13 -5.59
CA MET A 269 -9.80 -7.43 -5.58
C MET A 269 -9.70 -6.03 -6.23
N ARG A 270 -8.54 -5.37 -6.11
CA ARG A 270 -8.37 -3.96 -6.49
C ARG A 270 -7.51 -3.74 -7.71
N ARG A 271 -6.60 -4.65 -8.02
CA ARG A 271 -5.54 -4.43 -9.00
C ARG A 271 -5.83 -5.15 -10.31
N PHE A 272 -5.73 -4.40 -11.39
CA PHE A 272 -5.89 -4.85 -12.77
C PHE A 272 -4.65 -4.45 -13.57
N ILE A 273 -4.06 -5.40 -14.30
CA ILE A 273 -2.84 -5.19 -15.08
C ILE A 273 -3.07 -5.55 -16.54
N HIS A 274 -2.51 -4.76 -17.44
CA HIS A 274 -2.50 -5.03 -18.87
C HIS A 274 -1.13 -5.63 -19.23
N HIS A 275 -1.07 -6.89 -19.51
CA HIS A 275 0.12 -7.73 -19.64
C HIS A 275 0.85 -7.98 -18.29
N PRO A 276 0.87 -9.22 -17.82
CA PRO A 276 1.69 -9.63 -16.70
C PRO A 276 3.15 -9.70 -17.16
N SER A 277 3.82 -8.56 -17.24
CA SER A 277 5.27 -8.53 -17.41
C SER A 277 5.87 -8.56 -16.02
N THR A 278 6.48 -9.68 -15.70
CA THR A 278 7.38 -9.91 -14.57
C THR A 278 6.82 -9.70 -13.14
N ASP A 279 7.29 -10.55 -12.26
CA ASP A 279 7.02 -10.78 -10.85
C ASP A 279 7.30 -9.60 -9.89
N ALA A 280 7.46 -8.39 -10.37
CA ALA A 280 7.79 -7.24 -9.54
C ALA A 280 6.52 -6.61 -8.94
N GLU A 281 5.85 -7.31 -8.06
CA GLU A 281 4.83 -6.72 -7.21
C GLU A 281 5.46 -6.12 -5.95
N VAL A 282 5.88 -4.86 -6.03
CA VAL A 282 6.22 -4.10 -4.82
C VAL A 282 4.92 -3.81 -4.09
N SER A 283 4.62 -4.60 -3.08
CA SER A 283 3.46 -4.38 -2.23
C SER A 283 3.89 -3.87 -0.85
N CYS A 284 3.02 -3.04 -0.23
CA CYS A 284 3.16 -2.61 1.17
C CYS A 284 3.04 -3.79 2.15
N GLY A 285 3.68 -4.90 1.91
CA GLY A 285 3.51 -6.08 2.70
C GLY A 285 4.51 -7.15 2.36
N ASP A 286 5.58 -6.80 1.62
CA ASP A 286 6.66 -7.73 1.34
C ASP A 286 7.20 -8.36 2.61
N GLU A 287 7.74 -9.56 2.49
CA GLU A 287 8.14 -10.34 3.64
C GLU A 287 9.31 -9.73 4.39
N VAL A 288 10.25 -9.15 3.64
CA VAL A 288 11.37 -8.37 4.16
C VAL A 288 11.26 -6.99 3.57
N MET A 289 10.91 -6.03 4.39
CA MET A 289 10.82 -4.63 3.98
C MET A 289 11.45 -3.75 5.05
N LEU A 290 12.40 -2.93 4.65
CA LEU A 290 12.97 -1.87 5.48
C LEU A 290 12.35 -0.55 5.07
N SER A 291 11.86 0.22 6.05
CA SER A 291 11.29 1.53 5.79
C SER A 291 12.08 2.62 6.49
N CYS A 292 12.31 3.73 5.78
CA CYS A 292 12.78 4.99 6.36
C CYS A 292 11.64 6.02 6.34
N GLY A 293 11.62 6.87 7.36
CA GLY A 293 10.63 7.93 7.53
C GLY A 293 9.49 7.56 8.49
N ALA A 294 8.95 8.59 9.16
CA ALA A 294 7.83 8.47 10.08
C ALA A 294 6.58 7.92 9.37
N GLY A 295 5.89 6.97 9.98
CA GLY A 295 4.71 6.29 9.40
C GLY A 295 5.05 5.11 8.47
N GLY A 296 6.28 4.97 8.03
CA GLY A 296 6.77 3.81 7.31
C GLY A 296 6.79 2.57 8.20
N ARG A 297 6.51 1.41 7.60
CA ARG A 297 6.52 0.13 8.31
C ARG A 297 7.65 -0.74 7.83
N SER A 298 8.36 -1.35 8.75
CA SER A 298 9.40 -2.34 8.45
C SER A 298 8.95 -3.74 8.89
N TYR A 299 9.36 -4.74 8.11
CA TYR A 299 9.09 -6.15 8.32
C TYR A 299 10.42 -6.91 8.22
N LEU A 300 10.98 -7.26 9.35
CA LEU A 300 12.26 -7.98 9.45
C LEU A 300 12.02 -9.36 10.05
N GLY A 301 11.53 -10.30 9.22
CA GLY A 301 11.13 -11.62 9.68
C GLY A 301 9.86 -11.54 10.56
N ASP A 302 10.01 -11.87 11.84
CA ASP A 302 8.94 -11.79 12.83
C ASP A 302 8.82 -10.40 13.49
N LEU A 303 9.85 -9.56 13.44
CA LEU A 303 9.78 -8.19 13.95
C LEU A 303 9.12 -7.25 12.93
N HIS A 304 7.96 -6.72 13.30
CA HIS A 304 7.28 -5.64 12.58
C HIS A 304 7.31 -4.37 13.41
N TYR A 305 7.77 -3.25 12.83
CA TYR A 305 7.84 -1.99 13.57
C TYR A 305 7.50 -0.78 12.70
N ALA A 306 7.06 0.28 13.36
CA ALA A 306 6.77 1.60 12.76
C ALA A 306 6.67 2.64 13.88
N THR A 307 6.59 3.94 13.54
CA THR A 307 6.09 4.97 14.47
C THR A 307 4.63 4.68 14.83
N ARG A 308 4.12 5.29 15.91
CA ARG A 308 2.71 5.12 16.29
C ARG A 308 1.79 5.59 15.16
N TYR A 309 0.73 4.83 14.93
CA TYR A 309 -0.25 5.18 13.92
C TYR A 309 -1.31 6.13 14.49
N THR A 310 -1.61 7.18 13.75
CA THR A 310 -2.73 8.09 14.03
C THR A 310 -3.20 8.74 12.73
N VAL A 311 -4.44 9.23 12.73
CA VAL A 311 -5.04 10.05 11.64
C VAL A 311 -5.25 11.50 12.07
N CYS A 312 -5.10 11.80 13.36
CA CYS A 312 -5.20 13.13 13.94
C CYS A 312 -4.02 13.99 13.49
N GLN A 313 -4.25 15.14 12.87
CA GLN A 313 -3.19 15.99 12.32
C GLN A 313 -2.19 16.46 13.38
N GLN A 314 -2.65 16.85 14.56
CA GLN A 314 -1.77 17.27 15.67
C GLN A 314 -0.94 16.11 16.19
N CYS A 315 -1.52 14.91 16.28
CA CYS A 315 -0.81 13.72 16.71
C CYS A 315 0.23 13.29 15.67
N ILE A 316 -0.09 13.38 14.37
CA ILE A 316 0.86 13.10 13.28
C ILE A 316 2.05 14.08 13.34
N ALA A 317 1.78 15.40 13.55
CA ALA A 317 2.84 16.38 13.68
C ALA A 317 3.78 16.02 14.84
N ARG A 318 3.25 15.66 16.01
CA ARG A 318 4.06 15.23 17.16
C ARG A 318 4.90 13.99 16.86
N GLU A 319 4.32 12.95 16.24
CA GLU A 319 5.07 11.75 15.86
C GLU A 319 6.18 12.05 14.83
N ILE A 320 5.97 13.02 13.92
CA ILE A 320 7.01 13.49 13.00
C ILE A 320 8.10 14.28 13.77
N ASP A 321 7.72 15.13 14.72
CA ASP A 321 8.68 15.85 15.56
C ASP A 321 9.52 14.90 16.41
N GLU A 322 8.91 13.87 17.01
CA GLU A 322 9.61 12.80 17.73
C GLU A 322 10.55 12.00 16.82
N TYR A 323 10.13 11.72 15.59
CA TYR A 323 10.98 11.09 14.58
C TYR A 323 12.19 11.98 14.25
N MET A 324 12.00 13.28 14.03
CA MET A 324 13.09 14.22 13.74
C MET A 324 14.07 14.36 14.91
N ALA A 325 13.59 14.24 16.14
CA ALA A 325 14.41 14.25 17.35
C ALA A 325 15.13 12.92 17.62
N THR A 326 14.79 11.84 16.92
CA THR A 326 15.42 10.52 17.11
C THR A 326 16.89 10.56 16.70
N THR A 327 17.77 10.10 17.59
CA THR A 327 19.21 10.01 17.36
C THR A 327 19.70 8.62 17.00
N ASP A 328 19.00 7.59 17.46
CA ASP A 328 19.33 6.18 17.22
C ASP A 328 18.19 5.48 16.47
N PHE A 329 18.43 5.13 15.21
CA PHE A 329 17.53 4.40 14.32
C PHE A 329 17.86 2.90 14.22
N THR A 330 18.83 2.42 14.97
CA THR A 330 19.22 0.99 14.97
C THR A 330 18.32 0.13 15.87
N VAL A 331 17.33 0.74 16.51
CA VAL A 331 16.38 0.08 17.42
C VAL A 331 14.93 0.41 17.07
N ALA A 332 14.06 -0.58 17.23
CA ALA A 332 12.61 -0.42 17.15
C ALA A 332 12.04 -0.09 18.56
N ARG A 333 11.14 0.90 18.64
CA ARG A 333 10.49 1.32 19.89
C ARG A 333 9.01 0.99 19.95
N ASN A 334 8.38 0.81 18.80
CA ASN A 334 6.94 0.51 18.69
C ASN A 334 6.71 -0.50 17.55
N GLY A 335 5.98 -1.56 17.82
CA GLY A 335 5.79 -2.60 16.82
C GLY A 335 5.07 -3.83 17.36
N PHE A 336 5.36 -4.95 16.73
CA PHE A 336 4.81 -6.26 17.06
C PHE A 336 5.81 -7.36 16.70
N ILE A 337 5.96 -8.37 17.56
CA ILE A 337 6.75 -9.58 17.26
C ILE A 337 5.77 -10.72 16.99
N LEU A 338 5.82 -11.27 15.79
CA LEU A 338 4.90 -12.32 15.33
C LEU A 338 5.31 -13.67 15.92
N SER A 339 4.36 -14.36 16.54
CA SER A 339 4.50 -15.80 16.82
C SER A 339 4.53 -16.62 15.52
N ALA A 340 4.95 -17.87 15.59
CA ALA A 340 4.93 -18.79 14.45
C ALA A 340 3.52 -18.87 13.80
N LYS A 341 2.47 -18.91 14.63
CA LYS A 341 1.08 -18.92 14.15
C LYS A 341 0.72 -17.66 13.39
N GLU A 342 1.15 -16.51 13.85
CA GLU A 342 0.89 -15.23 13.17
C GLU A 342 1.67 -15.09 11.87
N GLN A 343 2.88 -15.64 11.79
CA GLN A 343 3.63 -15.71 10.54
C GLN A 343 2.89 -16.58 9.50
N GLN A 344 2.32 -17.72 9.91
CA GLN A 344 1.47 -18.56 9.05
C GLN A 344 0.22 -17.79 8.57
N GLN A 345 -0.49 -17.10 9.47
CA GLN A 345 -1.67 -16.29 9.10
C GLN A 345 -1.30 -15.17 8.12
N ARG A 346 -0.16 -14.50 8.36
CA ARG A 346 0.34 -13.49 7.44
C ARG A 346 0.60 -14.07 6.05
N PHE A 347 1.25 -15.22 5.96
CA PHE A 347 1.50 -15.89 4.69
C PHE A 347 0.21 -16.26 3.97
N ILE A 348 -0.76 -16.83 4.69
CA ILE A 348 -2.07 -17.19 4.14
C ILE A 348 -2.77 -15.93 3.59
N ILE A 349 -2.92 -14.89 4.38
CA ILE A 349 -3.60 -13.65 3.97
C ILE A 349 -2.94 -13.05 2.73
N LYS A 350 -1.62 -12.89 2.74
CA LYS A 350 -0.90 -12.29 1.61
C LYS A 350 -1.09 -13.05 0.30
N ASN A 351 -0.97 -14.36 0.34
CA ASN A 351 -1.03 -15.17 -0.87
C ASN A 351 -2.47 -15.44 -1.32
N LEU A 352 -3.40 -15.67 -0.38
CA LEU A 352 -4.79 -15.95 -0.73
C LEU A 352 -5.50 -14.75 -1.38
N MET A 353 -5.14 -13.49 -0.97
CA MET A 353 -5.73 -12.27 -1.54
C MET A 353 -5.19 -11.92 -2.95
N TYR A 354 -4.23 -12.69 -3.43
CA TYR A 354 -3.63 -12.55 -4.75
C TYR A 354 -4.08 -13.67 -5.69
N TYR A 355 -4.28 -13.37 -6.97
CA TYR A 355 -4.88 -14.31 -7.94
C TYR A 355 -4.14 -15.65 -8.11
N MET A 356 -2.82 -15.67 -7.84
CA MET A 356 -2.03 -16.91 -7.87
C MET A 356 -2.37 -17.84 -6.70
N GLY A 357 -2.89 -17.30 -5.60
CA GLY A 357 -3.23 -18.06 -4.42
C GLY A 357 -2.02 -18.59 -3.63
N ILE A 358 -2.28 -19.47 -2.68
CA ILE A 358 -1.29 -20.12 -1.82
C ILE A 358 -0.67 -21.30 -2.54
N ASP A 359 0.64 -21.30 -2.68
CA ASP A 359 1.42 -22.48 -3.08
C ASP A 359 1.61 -23.41 -1.86
N LYS A 360 1.09 -24.63 -1.92
CA LYS A 360 1.10 -25.60 -0.82
C LYS A 360 2.50 -26.11 -0.50
N ALA A 361 3.33 -26.29 -1.53
CA ALA A 361 4.72 -26.74 -1.35
C ALA A 361 5.56 -25.65 -0.71
N GLU A 362 5.40 -24.39 -1.13
CA GLU A 362 6.06 -23.24 -0.52
C GLU A 362 5.67 -23.07 0.96
N TYR A 363 4.37 -23.20 1.28
CA TYR A 363 3.90 -23.17 2.66
C TYR A 363 4.58 -24.24 3.51
N THR A 364 4.59 -25.52 3.02
CA THR A 364 5.21 -26.64 3.72
C THR A 364 6.70 -26.44 3.90
N ARG A 365 7.40 -25.99 2.86
CA ARG A 365 8.85 -25.70 2.92
C ARG A 365 9.17 -24.63 3.97
N ARG A 366 8.31 -23.63 4.10
CA ARG A 366 8.54 -22.50 5.00
C ARG A 366 8.23 -22.82 6.45
N PHE A 367 7.13 -23.52 6.72
CA PHE A 367 6.63 -23.76 8.07
C PHE A 367 6.86 -25.17 8.60
N GLY A 368 7.39 -26.08 7.77
CA GLY A 368 7.70 -27.45 8.15
C GLY A 368 6.50 -28.37 8.31
N GLU A 369 5.29 -27.87 7.99
CA GLU A 369 4.03 -28.61 8.09
C GLU A 369 3.14 -28.33 6.89
N PRO A 370 2.29 -29.27 6.47
CA PRO A 370 1.36 -29.03 5.37
C PRO A 370 0.34 -27.93 5.77
N LEU A 371 -0.16 -27.20 4.74
CA LEU A 371 -1.22 -26.24 4.94
C LEU A 371 -2.46 -26.95 5.49
N ASP A 372 -2.81 -26.64 6.73
CA ASP A 372 -3.99 -27.24 7.36
C ASP A 372 -5.25 -26.79 6.64
N ARG A 373 -6.11 -27.75 6.31
CA ARG A 373 -7.45 -27.49 5.80
C ARG A 373 -8.32 -26.98 6.94
N THR A 374 -8.10 -25.72 7.34
CA THR A 374 -8.92 -25.10 8.37
C THR A 374 -10.39 -25.23 8.00
N PRO A 375 -11.29 -25.23 8.99
CA PRO A 375 -12.74 -25.19 8.72
C PRO A 375 -13.14 -24.08 7.74
N LEU A 376 -12.39 -22.96 7.72
CA LEU A 376 -12.61 -21.82 6.81
C LEU A 376 -12.42 -22.21 5.34
N PHE A 377 -11.37 -22.94 4.98
CA PHE A 377 -11.20 -23.37 3.57
C PHE A 377 -12.32 -24.30 3.11
N ARG A 378 -12.79 -25.22 3.96
CA ARG A 378 -13.95 -26.06 3.65
C ARG A 378 -15.23 -25.24 3.48
N GLN A 379 -15.44 -24.24 4.34
CA GLN A 379 -16.58 -23.33 4.22
C GLN A 379 -16.52 -22.54 2.91
N PHE A 380 -15.37 -21.99 2.55
CA PHE A 380 -15.21 -21.22 1.33
C PHE A 380 -15.35 -22.09 0.06
N ALA A 381 -14.85 -23.32 0.09
CA ALA A 381 -15.07 -24.26 -1.02
C ALA A 381 -16.55 -24.60 -1.21
N GLY A 382 -17.29 -24.80 -0.11
CA GLY A 382 -18.76 -25.03 -0.16
C GLY A 382 -19.58 -23.81 -0.61
N GLN A 383 -18.95 -22.62 -0.69
CA GLN A 383 -19.55 -21.37 -1.18
C GLN A 383 -18.99 -20.93 -2.55
N ASP A 384 -18.22 -21.75 -3.23
CA ASP A 384 -17.54 -21.45 -4.50
C ASP A 384 -16.63 -20.20 -4.42
N LEU A 385 -16.10 -19.88 -3.22
CA LEU A 385 -15.21 -18.73 -3.03
C LEU A 385 -13.73 -19.07 -3.26
N ILE A 386 -13.37 -20.36 -3.21
CA ILE A 386 -12.01 -20.85 -3.49
C ILE A 386 -12.03 -22.00 -4.49
N GLU A 387 -10.94 -22.10 -5.22
CA GLU A 387 -10.56 -23.27 -6.00
C GLU A 387 -9.35 -23.93 -5.34
N GLU A 388 -9.36 -25.26 -5.27
CA GLU A 388 -8.26 -26.04 -4.75
C GLU A 388 -7.78 -27.06 -5.78
N THR A 389 -6.45 -27.02 -6.04
CA THR A 389 -5.73 -28.05 -6.81
C THR A 389 -4.75 -28.80 -5.89
N PRO A 390 -4.09 -29.86 -6.37
CA PRO A 390 -3.01 -30.49 -5.61
C PRO A 390 -1.90 -29.51 -5.19
N GLU A 391 -1.62 -28.49 -6.01
CA GLU A 391 -0.52 -27.56 -5.84
C GLU A 391 -0.92 -26.28 -5.11
N ARG A 392 -2.18 -25.80 -5.29
CA ARG A 392 -2.59 -24.45 -4.90
C ARG A 392 -3.99 -24.38 -4.30
N ILE A 393 -4.18 -23.33 -3.44
CA ILE A 393 -5.49 -22.83 -3.03
C ILE A 393 -5.56 -21.36 -3.46
N ARG A 394 -6.58 -20.99 -4.24
CA ARG A 394 -6.78 -19.61 -4.68
C ARG A 394 -8.24 -19.16 -4.56
N LEU A 395 -8.47 -17.87 -4.48
CA LEU A 395 -9.81 -17.30 -4.57
C LEU A 395 -10.32 -17.41 -6.01
N THR A 396 -11.61 -17.74 -6.15
CA THR A 396 -12.34 -17.57 -7.40
C THR A 396 -12.52 -16.08 -7.72
N PRO A 397 -12.97 -15.69 -8.92
CA PRO A 397 -13.36 -14.30 -9.19
C PRO A 397 -14.42 -13.77 -8.21
N GLU A 398 -15.38 -14.61 -7.78
CA GLU A 398 -16.34 -14.24 -6.74
C GLU A 398 -15.65 -14.13 -5.37
N GLY A 399 -14.76 -15.07 -5.03
CA GLY A 399 -13.96 -15.05 -3.80
C GLY A 399 -13.09 -13.79 -3.70
N LEU A 400 -12.49 -13.31 -4.81
CA LEU A 400 -11.75 -12.06 -4.84
C LEU A 400 -12.62 -10.87 -4.44
N SER A 401 -13.90 -10.86 -4.78
CA SER A 401 -14.84 -9.81 -4.38
C SER A 401 -15.09 -9.75 -2.87
N TYR A 402 -14.78 -10.83 -2.15
CA TYR A 402 -14.88 -10.94 -0.69
C TYR A 402 -13.51 -10.87 0.02
N SER A 403 -12.44 -10.47 -0.67
CA SER A 403 -11.07 -10.48 -0.10
C SER A 403 -10.98 -9.84 1.28
N ASP A 404 -11.63 -8.67 1.47
CA ASP A 404 -11.59 -7.98 2.76
C ASP A 404 -12.27 -8.77 3.87
N TYR A 405 -13.44 -9.37 3.60
CA TYR A 405 -14.14 -10.22 4.54
C TYR A 405 -13.34 -11.49 4.85
N ILE A 406 -12.87 -12.18 3.81
CA ILE A 406 -12.11 -13.43 3.96
C ILE A 406 -10.83 -13.18 4.77
N GLY A 407 -10.11 -12.10 4.47
CA GLY A 407 -8.89 -11.72 5.20
C GLY A 407 -9.11 -11.49 6.69
N GLN A 408 -10.23 -10.87 7.06
CA GLN A 408 -10.59 -10.63 8.47
C GLN A 408 -10.79 -11.92 9.26
N LEU A 409 -11.22 -13.02 8.63
CA LEU A 409 -11.44 -14.29 9.30
C LEU A 409 -10.13 -14.99 9.71
N PHE A 410 -9.01 -14.64 9.10
CA PHE A 410 -7.69 -15.16 9.46
C PHE A 410 -6.99 -14.35 10.56
N ILE A 411 -7.58 -13.25 11.03
CA ILE A 411 -7.02 -12.47 12.13
C ILE A 411 -7.16 -13.27 13.43
N THR A 412 -6.04 -13.52 14.12
CA THR A 412 -6.06 -14.22 15.41
C THR A 412 -6.79 -13.41 16.48
N PRO A 413 -7.44 -14.07 17.48
CA PRO A 413 -8.16 -13.36 18.54
C PRO A 413 -7.30 -12.32 19.27
N GLY A 414 -6.03 -12.64 19.56
CA GLY A 414 -5.11 -11.72 20.22
C GLY A 414 -4.83 -10.44 19.40
N ILE A 415 -4.58 -10.59 18.09
CA ILE A 415 -4.41 -9.44 17.19
C ILE A 415 -5.71 -8.62 17.11
N ARG A 416 -6.86 -9.28 16.99
CA ARG A 416 -8.16 -8.60 16.95
C ARG A 416 -8.39 -7.76 18.21
N GLN A 417 -8.14 -8.31 19.38
CA GLN A 417 -8.24 -7.58 20.64
C GLN A 417 -7.34 -6.35 20.68
N LEU A 418 -6.08 -6.49 20.20
CA LEU A 418 -5.16 -5.35 20.11
C LEU A 418 -5.68 -4.28 19.15
N MET A 419 -6.25 -4.66 18.00
CA MET A 419 -6.82 -3.71 17.04
C MET A 419 -8.01 -2.96 17.62
N GLU A 420 -8.91 -3.65 18.32
CA GLU A 420 -10.13 -3.08 18.93
C GLU A 420 -9.81 -2.15 20.12
N THR A 421 -8.75 -2.44 20.85
CA THR A 421 -8.32 -1.61 22.01
C THR A 421 -7.34 -0.49 21.62
N TYR A 422 -7.09 -0.28 20.34
CA TYR A 422 -6.21 0.79 19.89
C TYR A 422 -6.85 2.17 20.07
N SER A 423 -6.16 3.07 20.76
CA SER A 423 -6.55 4.48 20.89
C SER A 423 -5.74 5.34 19.93
N TYR A 424 -6.42 6.12 19.10
CA TYR A 424 -5.84 7.03 18.10
C TYR A 424 -5.22 8.27 18.74
#